data_5b3af06b164ae778e26f7e83c2a40077
#
_entry.id   5b3af06b164ae778e26f7e83c2a40077
#
_cell.length_a   1.000
_cell.length_b   1.000
_cell.length_c   1.000
_cell.angle_alpha   90.00
_cell.angle_beta   90.00
_cell.angle_gamma   90.00
#
_symmetry.space_group_name_H-M   'P 1'
#
loop_
_entity.id
_entity.type
_entity.pdbx_description
1 polymer ?
#
loop_
_entity_poly.entity_id
_entity_poly.type
_entity_poly.pdbx_seq_one_letter_code
_entity_poly.pdbx_strand_id
1 'polypeptide(L)'
;MKDIVLVFAGYDQTAGAGVLVDARTVTCIGAHPVCIVTSFVVQNTKGVKEVIFLDPSVIEKHINILDVKPKVIKIGVIGDEEAIKLVSKAIDLF
;
A
#
# COMPACT_ATOMS: atom_id res chain seq x y z
N MET A 1 7.16 18.13 12.26
CA MET A 1 7.04 17.18 11.14
C MET A 1 6.03 16.10 11.50
N LYS A 2 5.16 15.74 10.57
CA LYS A 2 4.16 14.69 10.82
C LYS A 2 4.80 13.31 10.80
N ASP A 3 4.30 12.40 11.62
CA ASP A 3 4.69 11.00 11.55
C ASP A 3 4.27 10.40 10.22
N ILE A 4 5.10 9.53 9.66
CA ILE A 4 4.84 8.87 8.39
C ILE A 4 4.29 7.47 8.65
N VAL A 5 3.20 7.14 7.98
CA VAL A 5 2.63 5.80 7.93
C VAL A 5 2.83 5.27 6.50
N LEU A 6 3.64 4.23 6.38
CA LEU A 6 3.84 3.56 5.10
C LEU A 6 2.74 2.51 4.91
N VAL A 7 2.04 2.58 3.80
CA VAL A 7 0.91 1.69 3.48
C VAL A 7 1.24 0.86 2.25
N PHE A 8 1.09 -0.46 2.38
CA PHE A 8 1.09 -1.39 1.24
C PHE A 8 -0.34 -1.90 1.07
N ALA A 9 -1.00 -1.54 0.00
CA ALA A 9 -2.40 -1.94 -0.21
C ALA A 9 -2.80 -1.87 -1.67
N GLY A 10 -3.96 -2.42 -1.98
CA GLY A 10 -4.54 -2.36 -3.32
C GLY A 10 -5.20 -1.03 -3.60
N TYR A 11 -5.36 -0.74 -4.88
CA TYR A 11 -6.11 0.42 -5.35
C TYR A 11 -7.53 -0.01 -5.69
N ASP A 12 -8.49 0.47 -4.91
CA ASP A 12 -9.92 0.32 -5.15
C ASP A 12 -10.44 1.64 -5.71
N GLN A 13 -10.89 1.62 -6.96
CA GLN A 13 -11.37 2.81 -7.64
C GLN A 13 -12.59 3.46 -6.97
N THR A 14 -13.35 2.68 -6.20
CA THR A 14 -14.54 3.20 -5.51
C THR A 14 -14.21 3.86 -4.17
N ALA A 15 -12.95 3.81 -3.76
CA ALA A 15 -12.49 4.32 -2.48
C ALA A 15 -13.20 3.71 -1.26
N GLY A 16 -13.68 2.46 -1.42
CA GLY A 16 -14.31 1.71 -0.33
C GLY A 16 -13.30 0.98 0.54
N ALA A 17 -12.10 0.74 0.03
CA ALA A 17 -11.01 0.05 0.72
C ALA A 17 -9.67 0.46 0.10
N GLY A 18 -8.57 -0.12 0.58
CA GLY A 18 -7.26 0.02 0.00
C GLY A 18 -6.60 1.38 0.23
N VAL A 19 -5.67 1.75 -0.66
CA VAL A 19 -4.81 2.92 -0.46
C VAL A 19 -5.57 4.24 -0.33
N LEU A 20 -6.68 4.41 -1.04
CA LEU A 20 -7.44 5.67 -0.96
C LEU A 20 -8.07 5.87 0.42
N VAL A 21 -8.65 4.81 0.99
CA VAL A 21 -9.20 4.85 2.35
C VAL A 21 -8.09 5.00 3.37
N ASP A 22 -7.01 4.24 3.22
CA ASP A 22 -5.90 4.28 4.16
C ASP A 22 -5.24 5.67 4.18
N ALA A 23 -5.02 6.26 3.02
CA ALA A 23 -4.45 7.61 2.92
C ALA A 23 -5.35 8.65 3.59
N ARG A 24 -6.65 8.56 3.36
CA ARG A 24 -7.61 9.48 3.97
C ARG A 24 -7.66 9.32 5.49
N THR A 25 -7.68 8.08 5.97
CA THR A 25 -7.71 7.78 7.41
C THR A 25 -6.46 8.29 8.11
N VAL A 26 -5.29 8.00 7.54
CA VAL A 26 -3.99 8.46 8.08
C VAL A 26 -3.96 9.99 8.13
N THR A 27 -4.42 10.65 7.10
CA THR A 27 -4.47 12.11 7.05
C THR A 27 -5.41 12.67 8.11
N CYS A 28 -6.58 12.04 8.30
CA CYS A 28 -7.57 12.48 9.30
C CYS A 28 -7.05 12.42 10.73
N ILE A 29 -6.17 11.48 11.04
CA ILE A 29 -5.59 11.37 12.39
C ILE A 29 -4.33 12.21 12.56
N GLY A 30 -3.96 13.01 11.57
CA GLY A 30 -2.86 13.96 11.67
C GLY A 30 -1.50 13.42 11.26
N ALA A 31 -1.42 12.22 10.69
CA ALA A 31 -0.18 11.65 10.16
C ALA A 31 -0.08 11.86 8.64
N HIS A 32 1.05 11.50 8.06
CA HIS A 32 1.26 11.61 6.62
C HIS A 32 1.34 10.22 5.97
N PRO A 33 0.46 9.91 5.01
CA PRO A 33 0.50 8.62 4.33
C PRO A 33 1.53 8.62 3.20
N VAL A 34 2.31 7.54 3.14
CA VAL A 34 3.11 7.18 1.96
C VAL A 34 2.61 5.82 1.53
N CYS A 35 2.11 5.72 0.30
CA CYS A 35 1.40 4.52 -0.15
C CYS A 35 2.12 3.85 -1.31
N ILE A 36 2.33 2.53 -1.19
CA ILE A 36 2.81 1.69 -2.27
C ILE A 36 1.65 0.77 -2.69
N VAL A 37 1.21 0.91 -3.94
CA VAL A 37 0.15 0.09 -4.49
C VAL A 37 0.68 -1.29 -4.81
N THR A 38 -0.04 -2.33 -4.37
CA THR A 38 0.33 -3.73 -4.61
C THR A 38 -0.56 -4.41 -5.65
N SER A 39 -1.75 -3.86 -5.89
CA SER A 39 -2.70 -4.42 -6.85
C SER A 39 -3.71 -3.36 -7.28
N PHE A 40 -4.33 -3.61 -8.44
CA PHE A 40 -5.52 -2.88 -8.86
C PHE A 40 -6.72 -3.77 -8.66
N VAL A 41 -7.73 -3.29 -7.95
CA VAL A 41 -8.96 -4.03 -7.68
C VAL A 41 -10.06 -3.45 -8.55
N VAL A 42 -10.47 -4.23 -9.55
CA VAL A 42 -11.53 -3.81 -10.47
C VAL A 42 -12.86 -4.18 -9.84
N GLN A 43 -13.57 -3.18 -9.34
CA GLN A 43 -14.82 -3.41 -8.62
C GLN A 43 -15.78 -2.22 -8.76
N ASN A 44 -17.02 -2.49 -8.38
CA ASN A 44 -18.04 -1.47 -8.22
C ASN A 44 -18.79 -1.73 -6.90
N THR A 45 -19.90 -1.03 -6.66
CA THR A 45 -20.65 -1.15 -5.41
C THR A 45 -21.29 -2.53 -5.22
N LYS A 46 -21.32 -3.38 -6.26
CA LYS A 46 -21.91 -4.72 -6.21
C LYS A 46 -20.92 -5.82 -5.91
N GLY A 47 -19.62 -5.55 -6.09
CA GLY A 47 -18.58 -6.52 -5.77
C GLY A 47 -17.30 -6.38 -6.58
N VAL A 48 -16.35 -7.25 -6.28
CA VAL A 48 -15.06 -7.33 -6.96
C VAL A 48 -15.21 -8.18 -8.21
N LYS A 49 -14.76 -7.66 -9.34
CA LYS A 49 -14.77 -8.39 -10.61
C LYS A 49 -13.42 -9.04 -10.90
N GLU A 50 -12.33 -8.33 -10.59
CA GLU A 50 -10.98 -8.78 -10.91
C GLU A 50 -9.97 -8.11 -9.99
N VAL A 51 -8.90 -8.83 -9.66
CA VAL A 51 -7.76 -8.27 -8.94
C VAL A 51 -6.53 -8.46 -9.83
N ILE A 52 -5.84 -7.37 -10.14
CA ILE A 52 -4.63 -7.38 -10.95
C ILE A 52 -3.45 -7.05 -10.05
N PHE A 53 -2.63 -8.06 -9.75
CA PHE A 53 -1.45 -7.83 -8.91
C PHE A 53 -0.34 -7.15 -9.73
N LEU A 54 0.31 -6.16 -9.12
CA LEU A 54 1.46 -5.52 -9.74
C LEU A 54 2.65 -6.49 -9.74
N ASP A 55 3.48 -6.37 -10.78
CA ASP A 55 4.73 -7.12 -10.83
C ASP A 55 5.58 -6.76 -9.60
N PRO A 56 6.10 -7.75 -8.87
CA PRO A 56 6.94 -7.50 -7.70
C PRO A 56 8.10 -6.53 -7.94
N SER A 57 8.64 -6.49 -9.16
CA SER A 57 9.71 -5.55 -9.51
C SER A 57 9.29 -4.10 -9.41
N VAL A 58 8.02 -3.80 -9.68
CA VAL A 58 7.48 -2.44 -9.55
C VAL A 58 7.38 -2.05 -8.07
N ILE A 59 6.92 -2.98 -7.24
CA ILE A 59 6.85 -2.77 -5.79
C ILE A 59 8.25 -2.52 -5.23
N GLU A 60 9.23 -3.32 -5.66
CA GLU A 60 10.61 -3.18 -5.24
C GLU A 60 11.19 -1.81 -5.59
N LYS A 61 10.92 -1.32 -6.80
CA LYS A 61 11.38 0.00 -7.24
C LYS A 61 10.82 1.11 -6.34
N HIS A 62 9.56 1.00 -5.95
CA HIS A 62 8.93 1.97 -5.06
C HIS A 62 9.56 1.93 -3.67
N ILE A 63 9.84 0.74 -3.14
CA ILE A 63 10.50 0.59 -1.85
C ILE A 63 11.88 1.19 -1.87
N ASN A 64 12.66 0.89 -2.90
CA ASN A 64 14.08 1.26 -2.98
C ASN A 64 14.32 2.76 -3.12
N ILE A 65 13.35 3.50 -3.65
CA ILE A 65 13.49 4.95 -3.83
C ILE A 65 13.02 5.76 -2.60
N LEU A 66 12.40 5.11 -1.63
CA LEU A 66 11.88 5.83 -0.46
C LEU A 66 13.01 6.45 0.36
N ASP A 67 12.88 7.73 0.63
CA ASP A 67 13.79 8.50 1.46
C ASP A 67 13.14 8.95 2.77
N VAL A 68 12.07 8.26 3.17
CA VAL A 68 11.31 8.56 4.38
C VAL A 68 11.56 7.49 5.43
N LYS A 69 11.31 7.84 6.68
CA LYS A 69 11.42 6.92 7.80
C LYS A 69 10.04 6.74 8.43
N PRO A 70 9.32 5.69 8.06
CA PRO A 70 7.99 5.48 8.59
C PRO A 70 8.03 5.07 10.07
N LYS A 71 7.07 5.55 10.83
CA LYS A 71 6.87 5.17 12.21
C LYS A 71 6.00 3.92 12.32
N VAL A 72 5.09 3.74 11.36
CA VAL A 72 4.16 2.63 11.30
C VAL A 72 4.10 2.13 9.87
N ILE A 73 3.98 0.82 9.70
CA ILE A 73 3.73 0.18 8.41
C ILE A 73 2.39 -0.54 8.49
N LYS A 74 1.48 -0.17 7.60
CA LYS A 74 0.18 -0.82 7.46
C LYS A 74 0.19 -1.68 6.19
N ILE A 75 -0.19 -2.94 6.33
CA ILE A 75 -0.20 -3.90 5.24
C ILE A 75 -1.62 -4.38 4.98
N GLY A 76 -2.10 -4.12 3.76
CA GLY A 76 -3.34 -4.67 3.27
C GLY A 76 -3.07 -5.87 2.35
N VAL A 77 -3.74 -5.90 1.18
CA VAL A 77 -3.51 -6.95 0.19
C VAL A 77 -2.11 -6.78 -0.40
N ILE A 78 -1.32 -7.85 -0.40
CA ILE A 78 0.05 -7.81 -0.92
C ILE A 78 0.13 -8.42 -2.32
N GLY A 79 -0.30 -9.66 -2.50
CA GLY A 79 -0.19 -10.36 -3.76
C GLY A 79 0.38 -11.75 -3.59
N ASP A 80 1.35 -12.09 -4.45
CA ASP A 80 1.99 -13.41 -4.44
C ASP A 80 3.11 -13.51 -3.40
N GLU A 81 3.74 -14.69 -3.34
CA GLU A 81 4.81 -14.97 -2.40
C GLU A 81 6.01 -14.04 -2.58
N GLU A 82 6.35 -13.71 -3.81
CA GLU A 82 7.48 -12.82 -4.10
C GLU A 82 7.23 -11.41 -3.58
N ALA A 83 6.03 -10.89 -3.77
CA ALA A 83 5.63 -9.59 -3.22
C ALA A 83 5.66 -9.59 -1.69
N ILE A 84 5.21 -10.69 -1.07
CA ILE A 84 5.26 -10.84 0.39
C ILE A 84 6.70 -10.77 0.90
N LYS A 85 7.63 -11.43 0.21
CA LYS A 85 9.05 -11.38 0.57
C LYS A 85 9.62 -9.97 0.48
N LEU A 86 9.26 -9.23 -0.56
CA LEU A 86 9.70 -7.83 -0.73
C LEU A 86 9.19 -6.93 0.39
N VAL A 87 7.91 -7.06 0.75
CA VAL A 87 7.33 -6.28 1.83
C VAL A 87 7.97 -6.64 3.17
N SER A 88 8.24 -7.92 3.39
CA SER A 88 8.93 -8.38 4.60
C SER A 88 10.33 -7.77 4.73
N LYS A 89 11.08 -7.69 3.62
CA LYS A 89 12.37 -7.00 3.60
C LYS A 89 12.25 -5.51 3.91
N ALA A 90 11.21 -4.87 3.37
CA ALA A 90 10.98 -3.45 3.61
C ALA A 90 10.75 -3.16 5.10
N ILE A 91 10.05 -4.04 5.79
CA ILE A 91 9.82 -3.91 7.23
C ILE A 91 11.15 -3.88 7.98
N ASP A 92 12.09 -4.72 7.59
CA ASP A 92 13.42 -4.79 8.22
C ASP A 92 14.28 -3.55 7.91
N LEU A 93 14.05 -2.90 6.76
CA LEU A 93 14.79 -1.69 6.36
C LEU A 93 14.33 -0.45 7.12
N PHE A 94 13.11 -0.41 7.53
CA PHE A 94 12.49 0.73 8.20
C PHE A 94 12.23 0.45 9.68
#